data_4db50a375bb29b83b7713f2109904eb8
#
_entry.id   4db50a375bb29b83b7713f2109904eb8
#
_cell.length_a   1.000
_cell.length_b   1.000
_cell.length_c   1.000
_cell.angle_alpha   90.00
_cell.angle_beta   90.00
_cell.angle_gamma   90.00
#
_symmetry.space_group_name_H-M   'P 1'
#
loop_
_entity.id
_entity.type
_entity.pdbx_description
1 polymer ?
#
loop_
_entity_poly.entity_id
_entity_poly.type
_entity_poly.pdbx_seq_one_letter_code
_entity_poly.pdbx_strand_id
1 'polypeptide(L)'
;MIYELRTYTLQPGGMGPWLKLYEEKALPVFAAVPQMRLAGYFRADTGVLNRVMHLWAYADAQAREQAFRALAAHPDWISGFVEPARPYLAAQESTLLSPVAFSPLP
;
A
#
# COMPACT_ATOMS: atom_id res chain seq x y z
N MET A 1 -11.37 -14.18 1.19
CA MET A 1 -10.37 -13.09 1.32
C MET A 1 -9.22 -13.31 0.36
N ILE A 2 -8.74 -12.24 -0.23
CA ILE A 2 -7.48 -12.22 -0.93
C ILE A 2 -6.60 -11.11 -0.34
N TYR A 3 -5.31 -11.23 -0.54
CA TYR A 3 -4.34 -10.27 -0.02
C TYR A 3 -3.45 -9.77 -1.14
N GLU A 4 -2.92 -8.59 -0.95
CA GLU A 4 -1.92 -8.03 -1.84
C GLU A 4 -0.73 -7.57 -1.02
N LEU A 5 0.44 -8.17 -1.29
CA LEU A 5 1.70 -7.73 -0.72
C LEU A 5 2.35 -6.78 -1.70
N ARG A 6 2.47 -5.53 -1.31
CA ARG A 6 3.13 -4.50 -2.11
C ARG A 6 4.50 -4.21 -1.52
N THR A 7 5.53 -4.34 -2.34
CA THR A 7 6.92 -4.10 -1.96
C THR A 7 7.44 -2.93 -2.77
N TYR A 8 7.75 -1.83 -2.10
CA TYR A 8 8.27 -0.63 -2.75
C TYR A 8 9.71 -0.41 -2.32
N THR A 9 10.56 -0.13 -3.30
CA THR A 9 11.92 0.32 -3.04
C THR A 9 11.96 1.83 -3.17
N LEU A 10 12.45 2.49 -2.13
CA LEU A 10 12.54 3.94 -2.07
C LEU A 10 13.94 4.41 -2.45
N GLN A 11 14.03 5.66 -2.86
CA GLN A 11 15.32 6.31 -3.07
C GLN A 11 16.09 6.41 -1.74
N PRO A 12 17.43 6.36 -1.76
CA PRO A 12 18.21 6.61 -0.54
C PRO A 12 17.80 7.91 0.12
N GLY A 13 17.58 7.86 1.43
CA GLY A 13 17.10 9.02 2.20
C GLY A 13 15.60 9.29 2.10
N GLY A 14 14.86 8.49 1.32
CA GLY A 14 13.43 8.70 1.10
C GLY A 14 12.51 8.10 2.16
N MET A 15 13.03 7.25 3.07
CA MET A 15 12.17 6.52 4.02
C MET A 15 11.41 7.47 4.96
N GLY A 16 12.08 8.41 5.58
CA GLY A 16 11.43 9.38 6.48
C GLY A 16 10.35 10.19 5.79
N PRO A 17 10.66 10.90 4.70
CA PRO A 17 9.65 11.65 3.94
C PRO A 17 8.50 10.79 3.42
N TRP A 18 8.79 9.58 2.92
CA TRP A 18 7.75 8.66 2.45
C TRP A 18 6.78 8.28 3.55
N LEU A 19 7.29 7.83 4.71
CA LEU A 19 6.44 7.41 5.81
C LEU A 19 5.60 8.57 6.35
N LYS A 20 6.16 9.77 6.39
CA LYS A 20 5.43 10.97 6.82
C LYS A 20 4.29 11.30 5.86
N LEU A 21 4.56 11.32 4.56
CA LEU A 21 3.53 11.56 3.55
C LEU A 21 2.46 10.46 3.59
N TYR A 22 2.87 9.22 3.76
CA TYR A 22 1.94 8.10 3.81
C TYR A 22 0.96 8.24 4.98
N GLU A 23 1.48 8.52 6.16
CA GLU A 23 0.66 8.70 7.35
C GLU A 23 -0.26 9.92 7.23
N GLU A 24 0.26 11.05 6.76
CA GLU A 24 -0.49 12.31 6.72
C GLU A 24 -1.46 12.41 5.54
N LYS A 25 -1.12 11.82 4.38
CA LYS A 25 -1.83 12.03 3.13
C LYS A 25 -2.48 10.77 2.55
N ALA A 26 -1.86 9.60 2.70
CA ALA A 26 -2.40 8.37 2.15
C ALA A 26 -3.43 7.72 3.08
N LEU A 27 -3.12 7.57 4.36
CA LEU A 27 -4.03 6.91 5.31
C LEU A 27 -5.41 7.56 5.38
N PRO A 28 -5.56 8.91 5.40
CA PRO A 28 -6.89 9.51 5.36
C PRO A 28 -7.69 9.17 4.12
N VAL A 29 -7.03 9.02 2.96
CA VAL A 29 -7.70 8.60 1.73
C VAL A 29 -8.17 7.15 1.86
N PHE A 30 -7.32 6.26 2.36
CA PHE A 30 -7.71 4.86 2.55
C PHE A 30 -8.87 4.70 3.54
N ALA A 31 -8.97 5.56 4.54
CA ALA A 31 -10.09 5.57 5.48
C ALA A 31 -11.44 5.79 4.78
N ALA A 32 -11.44 6.43 3.61
CA ALA A 32 -12.62 6.67 2.79
C ALA A 32 -12.90 5.52 1.79
N VAL A 33 -12.08 4.46 1.78
CA VAL A 33 -12.19 3.33 0.84
C VAL A 33 -12.37 2.03 1.63
N PRO A 34 -13.62 1.69 2.01
CA PRO A 34 -13.87 0.54 2.88
C PRO A 34 -13.58 -0.82 2.24
N GLN A 35 -13.45 -0.88 0.90
CA GLN A 35 -13.19 -2.12 0.18
C GLN A 35 -11.76 -2.64 0.37
N MET A 36 -10.85 -1.83 0.88
CA MET A 36 -9.48 -2.25 1.15
C MET A 36 -9.13 -1.99 2.62
N ARG A 37 -8.39 -2.92 3.22
CA ARG A 37 -7.98 -2.84 4.61
C ARG A 37 -6.49 -3.07 4.71
N LEU A 38 -5.78 -2.15 5.34
CA LEU A 38 -4.37 -2.31 5.63
C LEU A 38 -4.20 -3.32 6.77
N ALA A 39 -3.61 -4.48 6.45
CA ALA A 39 -3.35 -5.53 7.42
C ALA A 39 -1.99 -5.36 8.11
N GLY A 40 -1.05 -4.71 7.46
CA GLY A 40 0.26 -4.43 8.05
C GLY A 40 1.09 -3.54 7.15
N TYR A 41 2.01 -2.80 7.75
CA TYR A 41 2.95 -1.94 7.03
C TYR A 41 4.31 -2.04 7.69
N PHE A 42 5.32 -2.41 6.91
CA PHE A 42 6.64 -2.76 7.42
C PHE A 42 7.73 -2.05 6.64
N ARG A 43 8.84 -1.77 7.31
CA ARG A 43 10.08 -1.38 6.64
C ARG A 43 11.13 -2.46 6.83
N ALA A 44 11.98 -2.66 5.84
CA ALA A 44 13.07 -3.61 5.93
C ALA A 44 14.18 -3.06 6.84
N ASP A 45 14.53 -3.81 7.87
CA ASP A 45 15.65 -3.48 8.76
C ASP A 45 16.96 -4.10 8.25
N THR A 46 16.87 -5.21 7.54
CA THR A 46 18.02 -5.93 6.94
C THR A 46 17.67 -6.41 5.53
N GLY A 47 18.64 -6.94 4.81
CA GLY A 47 18.45 -7.42 3.45
C GLY A 47 18.52 -6.27 2.45
N VAL A 48 17.57 -6.21 1.51
CA VAL A 48 17.50 -5.11 0.55
C VAL A 48 16.98 -3.87 1.28
N LEU A 49 17.83 -2.86 1.36
CA LEU A 49 17.52 -1.64 2.11
C LEU A 49 16.56 -0.73 1.36
N ASN A 50 16.03 0.27 2.07
CA ASN A 50 15.11 1.29 1.55
C ASN A 50 13.79 0.70 1.05
N ARG A 51 13.37 -0.43 1.59
CA ARG A 51 12.12 -1.08 1.23
C ARG A 51 11.06 -0.90 2.30
N VAL A 52 9.83 -0.69 1.83
CA VAL A 52 8.61 -0.85 2.62
C VAL A 52 7.79 -1.98 2.02
N MET A 53 7.11 -2.73 2.87
CA MET A 53 6.20 -3.80 2.49
C MET A 53 4.89 -3.58 3.20
N HIS A 54 3.80 -3.59 2.45
CA HIS A 54 2.49 -3.43 3.06
C HIS A 54 1.52 -4.47 2.52
N LEU A 55 0.76 -5.01 3.46
CA LEU A 55 -0.19 -6.08 3.20
C LEU A 55 -1.60 -5.52 3.25
N TRP A 56 -2.32 -5.66 2.15
CA TRP A 56 -3.70 -5.23 2.00
C TRP A 56 -4.62 -6.43 1.94
N ALA A 57 -5.80 -6.31 2.53
CA ALA A 57 -6.82 -7.34 2.53
C ALA A 57 -8.06 -6.85 1.77
N TYR A 58 -8.60 -7.72 0.93
CA TYR A 58 -9.83 -7.48 0.16
C TYR A 58 -10.76 -8.68 0.34
N ALA A 59 -12.07 -8.44 0.30
CA ALA A 59 -13.03 -9.54 0.35
C ALA A 59 -12.87 -10.50 -0.84
N ASP A 60 -12.65 -9.93 -2.03
CA ASP A 60 -12.46 -10.65 -3.28
C ASP A 60 -11.82 -9.72 -4.34
N ALA A 61 -11.64 -10.25 -5.55
CA ALA A 61 -11.04 -9.48 -6.65
C ALA A 61 -11.91 -8.30 -7.07
N GLN A 62 -13.23 -8.42 -6.97
CA GLN A 62 -14.14 -7.33 -7.32
C GLN A 62 -14.02 -6.17 -6.32
N ALA A 63 -13.90 -6.47 -5.03
CA ALA A 63 -13.66 -5.46 -4.01
C ALA A 63 -12.35 -4.71 -4.26
N ARG A 64 -11.30 -5.40 -4.70
CA ARG A 64 -10.03 -4.79 -5.08
C ARG A 64 -10.19 -3.82 -6.24
N GLU A 65 -10.90 -4.20 -7.29
CA GLU A 65 -11.18 -3.31 -8.42
C GLU A 65 -11.96 -2.06 -7.98
N GLN A 66 -12.98 -2.25 -7.14
CA GLN A 66 -13.78 -1.15 -6.60
C GLN A 66 -12.91 -0.19 -5.77
N ALA A 67 -11.99 -0.74 -4.96
CA ALA A 67 -11.06 0.06 -4.17
C ALA A 67 -10.17 0.92 -5.07
N PHE A 68 -9.62 0.37 -6.14
CA PHE A 68 -8.75 1.11 -7.06
C PHE A 68 -9.51 2.20 -7.81
N ARG A 69 -10.76 1.94 -8.20
CA ARG A 69 -11.61 2.97 -8.80
C ARG A 69 -11.90 4.11 -7.82
N ALA A 70 -12.17 3.75 -6.56
CA ALA A 70 -12.44 4.74 -5.52
C ALA A 70 -11.20 5.59 -5.23
N LEU A 71 -10.00 4.98 -5.20
CA LEU A 71 -8.76 5.73 -5.05
C LEU A 71 -8.55 6.70 -6.22
N ALA A 72 -8.70 6.22 -7.44
CA ALA A 72 -8.51 7.06 -8.63
C ALA A 72 -9.49 8.23 -8.68
N ALA A 73 -10.70 8.06 -8.14
CA ALA A 73 -11.72 9.09 -8.10
C ALA A 73 -11.60 10.03 -6.90
N HIS A 74 -10.79 9.67 -5.89
CA HIS A 74 -10.67 10.50 -4.69
C HIS A 74 -9.86 11.76 -5.00
N PRO A 75 -10.36 12.96 -4.65
CA PRO A 75 -9.72 14.22 -5.03
C PRO A 75 -8.32 14.42 -4.45
N ASP A 76 -8.02 13.76 -3.32
CA ASP A 76 -6.75 13.94 -2.62
C ASP A 76 -5.74 12.82 -2.88
N TRP A 77 -6.07 11.84 -3.74
CA TRP A 77 -5.18 10.70 -3.96
C TRP A 77 -3.99 11.07 -4.85
N ILE A 78 -4.25 11.46 -6.10
CA ILE A 78 -3.18 11.74 -7.06
C ILE A 78 -2.39 12.98 -6.66
N SER A 79 -3.06 14.11 -6.50
CA SER A 79 -2.42 15.39 -6.21
C SER A 79 -1.92 15.49 -4.76
N GLY A 80 -2.58 14.84 -3.82
CA GLY A 80 -2.25 14.92 -2.41
C GLY A 80 -1.19 13.92 -1.96
N PHE A 81 -1.14 12.73 -2.58
CA PHE A 81 -0.17 11.71 -2.19
C PHE A 81 0.71 11.23 -3.33
N VAL A 82 0.12 10.71 -4.42
CA VAL A 82 0.89 10.02 -5.47
C VAL A 82 1.97 10.92 -6.06
N GLU A 83 1.60 12.13 -6.45
CA GLU A 83 2.55 13.07 -7.05
C GLU A 83 3.62 13.56 -6.07
N PRO A 84 3.28 14.02 -4.84
CA PRO A 84 4.29 14.40 -3.86
C PRO A 84 5.22 13.26 -3.43
N ALA A 85 4.73 12.02 -3.42
CA ALA A 85 5.51 10.86 -3.00
C ALA A 85 6.40 10.29 -4.10
N ARG A 86 6.08 10.55 -5.37
CA ARG A 86 6.79 9.97 -6.53
C ARG A 86 8.30 10.18 -6.51
N PRO A 87 8.85 11.35 -6.12
CA PRO A 87 10.29 11.53 -6.08
C PRO A 87 11.05 10.57 -5.15
N TYR A 88 10.36 10.01 -4.15
CA TYR A 88 10.96 9.10 -3.19
C TYR A 88 10.90 7.64 -3.63
N LEU A 89 10.17 7.32 -4.69
CA LEU A 89 9.92 5.97 -5.15
C LEU A 89 10.90 5.58 -6.26
N ALA A 90 11.55 4.42 -6.11
CA ALA A 90 12.47 3.87 -7.11
C ALA A 90 11.85 2.69 -7.87
N ALA A 91 11.17 1.78 -7.17
CA ALA A 91 10.60 0.59 -7.77
C ALA A 91 9.40 0.08 -6.98
N GLN A 92 8.49 -0.63 -7.65
CA GLN A 92 7.28 -1.20 -7.07
C GLN A 92 7.12 -2.63 -7.52
N GLU A 93 6.68 -3.48 -6.60
CA GLU A 93 6.26 -4.85 -6.86
C GLU A 93 4.93 -5.11 -6.16
N SER A 94 4.12 -5.97 -6.75
CA SER A 94 2.85 -6.40 -6.16
C SER A 94 2.66 -7.89 -6.38
N THR A 95 2.27 -8.60 -5.32
CA THR A 95 1.96 -10.02 -5.36
C THR A 95 0.58 -10.24 -4.77
N LEU A 96 -0.33 -10.84 -5.54
CA LEU A 96 -1.63 -11.26 -5.04
C LEU A 96 -1.46 -12.62 -4.36
N LEU A 97 -2.08 -12.75 -3.19
CA LEU A 97 -1.95 -13.90 -2.33
C LEU A 97 -3.33 -14.45 -1.99
N SER A 98 -3.47 -15.78 -2.03
CA SER A 98 -4.66 -16.47 -1.54
C SER A 98 -4.27 -17.27 -0.30
N PRO A 99 -5.03 -17.18 0.80
CA PRO A 99 -4.70 -17.95 1.99
C PRO A 99 -4.90 -19.44 1.72
N VAL A 100 -3.97 -20.27 2.21
CA VAL A 100 -4.13 -21.73 2.21
C VAL A 100 -5.03 -22.13 3.38
N ALA A 101 -5.52 -23.38 3.37
CA ALA A 101 -6.53 -23.83 4.34
C ALA A 101 -6.11 -23.69 5.81
N PHE A 102 -4.81 -23.83 6.10
CA PHE A 102 -4.30 -23.74 7.48
C PHE A 102 -3.77 -22.35 7.84
N SER A 103 -3.95 -21.35 6.98
CA SER A 103 -3.49 -19.98 7.27
C SER A 103 -4.24 -19.39 8.47
N PRO A 104 -3.54 -18.79 9.47
CA PRO A 104 -4.21 -18.05 10.53
C PRO A 104 -4.99 -16.84 10.02
N LEU A 105 -4.55 -16.23 8.92
CA LEU A 105 -5.32 -15.20 8.21
C LEU A 105 -6.30 -15.89 7.26
N PRO A 106 -7.59 -15.56 7.37
CA PRO A 106 -8.62 -16.21 6.55
C PRO A 106 -8.53 -15.88 5.08
#